data_dd25f1ae055ba0f5bbf0ea435d9dd1d5
#
_entry.id   dd25f1ae055ba0f5bbf0ea435d9dd1d5
#
_cell.length_a   1.000
_cell.length_b   1.000
_cell.length_c   1.000
_cell.angle_alpha   90.00
_cell.angle_beta   90.00
_cell.angle_gamma   90.00
#
_symmetry.space_group_name_H-M   'P 1'
#
loop_
_entity.id
_entity.type
_entity.pdbx_description
1 polymer ?
#
loop_
_entity_poly.entity_id
_entity_poly.type
_entity_poly.pdbx_seq_one_letter_code
_entity_poly.pdbx_strand_id
1 'polypeptide(L)'
;MRFVSRSVVTGFVNALAILIFMAQLPELTDVTWHVYAMTAAGLGIIYLFPYIPTIGKMIPSPLLCIVALTVVAIFLDLNIRTVGDMGELPDTLPIFLWPDVPLNLETLLIILPYSAGLAVVGLLESMMTATIVDELTDTTSDGNKECKGQGIANIGAGLFGGMAGCAMIGQSIINVKSGGRGRLSTFIAGLVLIIMVVFLDDWVSQIPMAALVAVMIMVSIGTFSWSSITDLRSHP
;
A
#
# COMPACT_ATOMS: atom_id res chain seq x y z
N MET A 1 23.06 -0.27 1.84
CA MET A 1 23.01 -0.44 0.38
C MET A 1 24.34 -0.89 -0.27
N ARG A 2 25.49 -0.85 0.40
CA ARG A 2 26.77 -1.30 -0.20
C ARG A 2 26.83 -2.79 -0.59
N PHE A 3 25.93 -3.63 -0.07
CA PHE A 3 25.96 -5.08 -0.26
C PHE A 3 24.81 -5.64 -1.11
N VAL A 4 23.86 -4.79 -1.52
CA VAL A 4 22.70 -5.21 -2.32
C VAL A 4 22.88 -4.67 -3.75
N SER A 5 23.03 -5.57 -4.72
CA SER A 5 23.17 -5.19 -6.12
C SER A 5 21.84 -4.64 -6.68
N ARG A 6 21.93 -3.79 -7.69
CA ARG A 6 20.73 -3.28 -8.41
C ARG A 6 19.83 -4.40 -8.91
N SER A 7 20.44 -5.50 -9.38
CA SER A 7 19.69 -6.65 -9.88
C SER A 7 18.85 -7.34 -8.83
N VAL A 8 19.36 -7.45 -7.59
CA VAL A 8 18.61 -8.01 -6.45
C VAL A 8 17.43 -7.11 -6.10
N VAL A 9 17.64 -5.78 -6.08
CA VAL A 9 16.57 -4.80 -5.84
C VAL A 9 15.48 -4.91 -6.89
N THR A 10 15.85 -4.94 -8.18
CA THR A 10 14.89 -5.08 -9.29
C THR A 10 14.14 -6.40 -9.21
N GLY A 11 14.85 -7.51 -8.91
CA GLY A 11 14.22 -8.82 -8.73
C GLY A 11 13.21 -8.83 -7.57
N PHE A 12 13.56 -8.20 -6.45
CA PHE A 12 12.67 -8.07 -5.29
C PHE A 12 11.40 -7.27 -5.64
N VAL A 13 11.53 -6.12 -6.31
CA VAL A 13 10.40 -5.28 -6.71
C VAL A 13 9.47 -6.01 -7.69
N ASN A 14 10.04 -6.74 -8.66
CA ASN A 14 9.25 -7.54 -9.59
C ASN A 14 8.52 -8.69 -8.90
N ALA A 15 9.19 -9.39 -7.97
CA ALA A 15 8.57 -10.44 -7.17
C ALA A 15 7.41 -9.87 -6.32
N LEU A 16 7.62 -8.72 -5.69
CA LEU A 16 6.58 -8.03 -4.92
C LEU A 16 5.38 -7.66 -5.80
N ALA A 17 5.62 -7.10 -6.98
CA ALA A 17 4.56 -6.76 -7.92
C ALA A 17 3.73 -7.99 -8.35
N ILE A 18 4.40 -9.10 -8.62
CA ILE A 18 3.73 -10.37 -8.95
C ILE A 18 2.91 -10.88 -7.77
N LEU A 19 3.46 -10.85 -6.55
CA LEU A 19 2.75 -11.28 -5.34
C LEU A 19 1.52 -10.42 -5.07
N ILE A 20 1.60 -9.09 -5.25
CA ILE A 20 0.47 -8.18 -5.13
C ILE A 20 -0.63 -8.57 -6.13
N PHE A 21 -0.26 -8.82 -7.38
CA PHE A 21 -1.23 -9.25 -8.39
C PHE A 21 -1.87 -10.59 -8.05
N MET A 22 -1.06 -11.58 -7.66
CA MET A 22 -1.55 -12.91 -7.30
C MET A 22 -2.48 -12.88 -6.08
N ALA A 23 -2.25 -11.98 -5.13
CA ALA A 23 -3.12 -11.79 -3.97
C ALA A 23 -4.52 -11.26 -4.35
N GLN A 24 -4.70 -10.68 -5.54
CA GLN A 24 -6.00 -10.23 -6.01
C GLN A 24 -6.81 -11.35 -6.71
N LEU A 25 -6.17 -12.41 -7.17
CA LEU A 25 -6.83 -13.48 -7.92
C LEU A 25 -7.94 -14.20 -7.12
N PRO A 26 -7.78 -14.50 -5.82
CA PRO A 26 -8.84 -15.09 -5.03
C PRO A 26 -10.13 -14.25 -4.99
N GLU A 27 -10.00 -12.91 -5.03
CA GLU A 27 -11.15 -12.00 -5.04
C GLU A 27 -11.87 -11.96 -6.41
N LEU A 28 -11.28 -12.55 -7.45
CA LEU A 28 -11.83 -12.68 -8.79
C LEU A 28 -12.23 -14.12 -9.12
N THR A 29 -12.14 -15.07 -8.17
CA THR A 29 -12.55 -16.46 -8.37
C THR A 29 -13.91 -16.71 -7.75
N ASP A 30 -14.76 -17.52 -8.41
CA ASP A 30 -16.09 -17.90 -7.94
C ASP A 30 -17.03 -16.73 -7.61
N VAL A 31 -16.89 -15.62 -8.37
CA VAL A 31 -17.66 -14.40 -8.19
C VAL A 31 -18.63 -14.15 -9.33
N THR A 32 -19.65 -13.32 -9.08
CA THR A 32 -20.62 -12.93 -10.07
C THR A 32 -19.99 -12.07 -11.19
N TRP A 33 -20.57 -12.09 -12.37
CA TRP A 33 -20.09 -11.28 -13.51
C TRP A 33 -20.03 -9.77 -13.19
N HIS A 34 -20.83 -9.31 -12.21
CA HIS A 34 -20.83 -7.91 -11.75
C HIS A 34 -19.45 -7.48 -11.20
N VAL A 35 -18.76 -8.39 -10.47
CA VAL A 35 -17.42 -8.11 -9.94
C VAL A 35 -16.41 -7.89 -11.06
N TYR A 36 -16.45 -8.72 -12.10
CA TYR A 36 -15.57 -8.55 -13.27
C TYR A 36 -15.88 -7.24 -14.01
N ALA A 37 -17.18 -6.93 -14.22
CA ALA A 37 -17.59 -5.69 -14.88
C ALA A 37 -17.15 -4.45 -14.08
N MET A 38 -17.30 -4.48 -12.76
CA MET A 38 -16.87 -3.39 -11.88
C MET A 38 -15.35 -3.25 -11.85
N THR A 39 -14.61 -4.35 -11.76
CA THR A 39 -13.14 -4.31 -11.81
C THR A 39 -12.65 -3.75 -13.15
N ALA A 40 -13.24 -4.18 -14.27
CA ALA A 40 -12.91 -3.65 -15.59
C ALA A 40 -13.28 -2.16 -15.72
N ALA A 41 -14.43 -1.75 -15.23
CA ALA A 41 -14.84 -0.34 -15.18
C ALA A 41 -13.88 0.49 -14.31
N GLY A 42 -13.47 -0.05 -13.16
CA GLY A 42 -12.49 0.57 -12.29
C GLY A 42 -11.15 0.80 -12.96
N LEU A 43 -10.62 -0.22 -13.64
CA LEU A 43 -9.40 -0.07 -14.44
C LEU A 43 -9.59 0.94 -15.56
N GLY A 44 -10.76 0.93 -16.22
CA GLY A 44 -11.11 1.95 -17.22
C GLY A 44 -11.06 3.36 -16.65
N ILE A 45 -11.67 3.60 -15.50
CA ILE A 45 -11.62 4.90 -14.82
C ILE A 45 -10.17 5.28 -14.49
N ILE A 46 -9.39 4.38 -13.91
CA ILE A 46 -8.01 4.65 -13.49
C ILE A 46 -7.13 5.08 -14.67
N TYR A 47 -7.24 4.39 -15.80
CA TYR A 47 -6.37 4.65 -16.96
C TYR A 47 -6.89 5.72 -17.91
N LEU A 48 -8.22 5.89 -18.04
CA LEU A 48 -8.81 6.87 -18.95
C LEU A 48 -9.00 8.26 -18.33
N PHE A 49 -9.29 8.33 -17.03
CA PHE A 49 -9.54 9.60 -16.34
C PHE A 49 -8.39 10.62 -16.43
N PRO A 50 -7.09 10.21 -16.31
CA PRO A 50 -5.97 11.15 -16.42
C PRO A 50 -5.87 11.86 -17.77
N TYR A 51 -6.53 11.35 -18.83
CA TYR A 51 -6.56 12.00 -20.14
C TYR A 51 -7.56 13.18 -20.22
N ILE A 52 -8.43 13.31 -19.22
CA ILE A 52 -9.36 14.45 -19.16
C ILE A 52 -8.58 15.71 -18.75
N PRO A 53 -8.53 16.73 -19.61
CA PRO A 53 -7.82 17.95 -19.31
C PRO A 53 -8.46 18.68 -18.12
N THR A 54 -7.65 19.28 -17.25
CA THR A 54 -8.02 20.06 -16.08
C THR A 54 -8.41 19.20 -14.87
N ILE A 55 -9.46 18.39 -14.93
CA ILE A 55 -10.00 17.61 -13.78
C ILE A 55 -9.13 16.38 -13.51
N GLY A 56 -8.65 15.70 -14.56
CA GLY A 56 -7.82 14.51 -14.44
C GLY A 56 -6.45 14.73 -13.76
N LYS A 57 -6.02 15.99 -13.65
CA LYS A 57 -4.79 16.37 -12.93
C LYS A 57 -5.03 16.78 -11.48
N MET A 58 -6.25 17.16 -11.13
CA MET A 58 -6.59 17.63 -9.77
C MET A 58 -6.97 16.48 -8.84
N ILE A 59 -7.64 15.44 -9.36
CA ILE A 59 -8.15 14.34 -8.56
C ILE A 59 -7.36 13.07 -8.91
N PRO A 60 -6.80 12.35 -7.93
CA PRO A 60 -6.18 11.06 -8.16
C PRO A 60 -7.19 10.06 -8.74
N SER A 61 -6.90 9.47 -9.89
CA SER A 61 -7.81 8.53 -10.55
C SER A 61 -8.18 7.31 -9.69
N PRO A 62 -7.31 6.75 -8.81
CA PRO A 62 -7.72 5.69 -7.89
C PRO A 62 -8.79 6.11 -6.89
N LEU A 63 -8.71 7.35 -6.39
CA LEU A 63 -9.73 7.88 -5.47
C LEU A 63 -11.08 8.00 -6.18
N LEU A 64 -11.09 8.54 -7.40
CA LEU A 64 -12.30 8.62 -8.20
C LEU A 64 -12.90 7.23 -8.49
N CYS A 65 -12.04 6.25 -8.79
CA CYS A 65 -12.45 4.87 -9.01
C CYS A 65 -13.19 4.31 -7.79
N ILE A 66 -12.60 4.43 -6.59
CA ILE A 66 -13.21 3.94 -5.35
C ILE A 66 -14.57 4.62 -5.12
N VAL A 67 -14.62 5.95 -5.17
CA VAL A 67 -15.86 6.70 -4.92
C VAL A 67 -16.93 6.37 -5.97
N ALA A 68 -16.59 6.37 -7.25
CA ALA A 68 -17.55 6.10 -8.31
C ALA A 68 -18.12 4.68 -8.23
N LEU A 69 -17.28 3.68 -8.01
CA LEU A 69 -17.72 2.29 -7.90
C LEU A 69 -18.51 2.03 -6.61
N THR A 70 -18.17 2.69 -5.51
CA THR A 70 -18.96 2.62 -4.28
C THR A 70 -20.35 3.21 -4.48
N VAL A 71 -20.45 4.38 -5.10
CA VAL A 71 -21.74 4.99 -5.43
C VAL A 71 -22.57 4.07 -6.35
N VAL A 72 -21.96 3.50 -7.40
CA VAL A 72 -22.64 2.56 -8.30
C VAL A 72 -23.12 1.32 -7.56
N ALA A 73 -22.29 0.74 -6.69
CA ALA A 73 -22.65 -0.43 -5.91
C ALA A 73 -23.86 -0.18 -4.99
N ILE A 74 -23.90 0.98 -4.33
CA ILE A 74 -25.00 1.39 -3.46
C ILE A 74 -26.28 1.66 -4.27
N PHE A 75 -26.16 2.42 -5.38
CA PHE A 75 -27.34 2.78 -6.18
C PHE A 75 -28.01 1.60 -6.87
N LEU A 76 -27.23 0.61 -7.29
CA LEU A 76 -27.73 -0.58 -7.96
C LEU A 76 -28.04 -1.74 -7.00
N ASP A 77 -27.86 -1.52 -5.69
CA ASP A 77 -28.04 -2.54 -4.64
C ASP A 77 -27.34 -3.86 -5.01
N LEU A 78 -26.09 -3.76 -5.46
CA LEU A 78 -25.35 -4.91 -5.93
C LEU A 78 -24.91 -5.76 -4.73
N ASN A 79 -25.35 -7.02 -4.71
CA ASN A 79 -24.89 -7.99 -3.72
C ASN A 79 -23.49 -8.47 -4.09
N ILE A 80 -22.49 -7.64 -3.76
CA ILE A 80 -21.07 -7.88 -3.99
C ILE A 80 -20.32 -7.68 -2.68
N ARG A 81 -19.21 -8.37 -2.54
CA ARG A 81 -18.38 -8.32 -1.36
C ARG A 81 -17.81 -6.91 -1.11
N THR A 82 -17.93 -6.43 0.11
CA THR A 82 -17.46 -5.12 0.54
C THR A 82 -16.31 -5.25 1.55
N VAL A 83 -15.68 -4.13 1.90
CA VAL A 83 -14.63 -4.10 2.94
C VAL A 83 -15.18 -4.56 4.28
N GLY A 84 -16.41 -4.19 4.63
CA GLY A 84 -17.08 -4.61 5.86
C GLY A 84 -17.27 -6.14 5.96
N ASP A 85 -17.39 -6.84 4.84
CA ASP A 85 -17.50 -8.30 4.81
C ASP A 85 -16.17 -9.02 5.11
N MET A 86 -15.05 -8.30 5.05
CA MET A 86 -13.72 -8.84 5.36
C MET A 86 -13.39 -8.84 6.85
N GLY A 87 -14.09 -8.02 7.63
CA GLY A 87 -13.92 -7.87 9.07
C GLY A 87 -14.44 -6.53 9.57
N GLU A 88 -14.75 -6.48 10.85
CA GLU A 88 -15.17 -5.24 11.49
C GLU A 88 -13.98 -4.27 11.57
N LEU A 89 -14.17 -3.05 11.07
CA LEU A 89 -13.19 -1.98 11.24
C LEU A 89 -13.24 -1.49 12.70
N PRO A 90 -12.11 -1.06 13.27
CA PRO A 90 -12.12 -0.54 14.63
C PRO A 90 -12.85 0.80 14.68
N ASP A 91 -13.87 0.87 15.49
CA ASP A 91 -14.66 2.07 15.80
C ASP A 91 -14.05 2.94 16.92
N THR A 92 -12.93 2.48 17.46
CA THR A 92 -12.23 3.13 18.58
C THR A 92 -10.83 3.57 18.20
N LEU A 93 -10.35 4.62 18.85
CA LEU A 93 -8.95 5.06 18.71
C LEU A 93 -8.00 3.96 19.19
N PRO A 94 -6.80 3.86 18.59
CA PRO A 94 -5.79 2.91 19.01
C PRO A 94 -5.49 3.02 20.50
N ILE A 95 -5.64 1.93 21.25
CA ILE A 95 -5.40 1.86 22.69
C ILE A 95 -4.00 1.30 22.90
N PHE A 96 -3.31 1.84 23.91
CA PHE A 96 -2.03 1.29 24.32
C PHE A 96 -2.22 -0.13 24.86
N LEU A 97 -1.58 -1.10 24.21
CA LEU A 97 -1.63 -2.51 24.57
C LEU A 97 -0.23 -3.00 24.93
N TRP A 98 -0.07 -3.50 26.16
CA TRP A 98 1.11 -4.27 26.48
C TRP A 98 0.84 -5.72 26.10
N PRO A 99 1.68 -6.34 25.23
CA PRO A 99 1.45 -7.72 24.83
C PRO A 99 1.47 -8.66 26.01
N ASP A 100 0.36 -9.36 26.26
CA ASP A 100 0.25 -10.37 27.31
C ASP A 100 0.73 -11.72 26.75
N VAL A 101 2.04 -11.82 26.54
CA VAL A 101 2.70 -13.04 26.07
C VAL A 101 3.80 -13.45 27.03
N PRO A 102 3.99 -14.74 27.29
CA PRO A 102 5.04 -15.21 28.16
C PRO A 102 6.41 -14.86 27.58
N LEU A 103 7.23 -14.13 28.37
CA LEU A 103 8.59 -13.75 28.00
C LEU A 103 9.54 -14.94 28.25
N ASN A 104 9.44 -15.96 27.42
CA ASN A 104 10.28 -17.15 27.46
C ASN A 104 11.02 -17.35 26.11
N LEU A 105 11.99 -18.26 26.13
CA LEU A 105 12.79 -18.57 24.94
C LEU A 105 11.96 -19.17 23.80
N GLU A 106 10.92 -19.94 24.14
CA GLU A 106 10.02 -20.56 23.17
C GLU A 106 9.26 -19.50 22.38
N THR A 107 8.64 -18.53 23.04
CA THR A 107 7.98 -17.39 22.41
C THR A 107 8.95 -16.60 21.50
N LEU A 108 10.18 -16.38 21.99
CA LEU A 108 11.19 -15.69 21.20
C LEU A 108 11.54 -16.45 19.92
N LEU A 109 11.73 -17.77 20.00
CA LEU A 109 12.05 -18.61 18.84
C LEU A 109 10.92 -18.66 17.81
N ILE A 110 9.67 -18.54 18.23
CA ILE A 110 8.52 -18.48 17.34
C ILE A 110 8.47 -17.11 16.62
N ILE A 111 8.68 -16.02 17.35
CA ILE A 111 8.52 -14.65 16.81
C ILE A 111 9.74 -14.21 15.98
N LEU A 112 10.96 -14.61 16.37
CA LEU A 112 12.20 -14.13 15.81
C LEU A 112 12.33 -14.30 14.28
N PRO A 113 12.00 -15.44 13.68
CA PRO A 113 12.10 -15.62 12.22
C PRO A 113 11.19 -14.64 11.46
N TYR A 114 9.96 -14.44 11.94
CA TYR A 114 9.00 -13.52 11.32
C TYR A 114 9.40 -12.07 11.49
N SER A 115 9.79 -11.67 12.70
CA SER A 115 10.22 -10.29 12.98
C SER A 115 11.52 -9.94 12.25
N ALA A 116 12.46 -10.87 12.15
CA ALA A 116 13.69 -10.67 11.38
C ALA A 116 13.40 -10.55 9.88
N GLY A 117 12.54 -11.40 9.33
CA GLY A 117 12.11 -11.32 7.94
C GLY A 117 11.43 -9.98 7.62
N LEU A 118 10.47 -9.56 8.45
CA LEU A 118 9.78 -8.28 8.31
C LEU A 118 10.74 -7.09 8.45
N ALA A 119 11.70 -7.15 9.37
CA ALA A 119 12.70 -6.10 9.54
C ALA A 119 13.58 -5.94 8.29
N VAL A 120 14.06 -7.06 7.72
CA VAL A 120 14.88 -7.02 6.49
C VAL A 120 14.10 -6.47 5.32
N VAL A 121 12.88 -6.99 5.07
CA VAL A 121 12.03 -6.53 3.97
C VAL A 121 11.65 -5.06 4.14
N GLY A 122 11.17 -4.66 5.32
CA GLY A 122 10.75 -3.30 5.61
C GLY A 122 11.88 -2.28 5.51
N LEU A 123 13.08 -2.62 5.98
CA LEU A 123 14.25 -1.75 5.83
C LEU A 123 14.71 -1.63 4.37
N LEU A 124 14.71 -2.74 3.61
CA LEU A 124 15.06 -2.70 2.18
C LEU A 124 14.09 -1.80 1.41
N GLU A 125 12.79 -1.98 1.61
CA GLU A 125 11.76 -1.19 0.94
C GLU A 125 11.84 0.29 1.33
N SER A 126 12.00 0.60 2.62
CA SER A 126 12.15 1.98 3.09
C SER A 126 13.39 2.66 2.51
N MET A 127 14.52 1.95 2.43
CA MET A 127 15.75 2.49 1.86
C MET A 127 15.65 2.71 0.34
N MET A 128 14.93 1.83 -0.37
CA MET A 128 14.65 2.01 -1.80
C MET A 128 13.74 3.22 -2.03
N THR A 129 12.68 3.35 -1.24
CA THR A 129 11.77 4.48 -1.27
C THR A 129 12.51 5.79 -1.00
N ALA A 130 13.40 5.82 0.01
CA ALA A 130 14.22 6.98 0.31
C ALA A 130 15.11 7.38 -0.89
N THR A 131 15.73 6.41 -1.55
CA THR A 131 16.57 6.66 -2.75
C THR A 131 15.75 7.27 -3.89
N ILE A 132 14.57 6.73 -4.16
CA ILE A 132 13.68 7.24 -5.22
C ILE A 132 13.17 8.64 -4.89
N VAL A 133 12.82 8.90 -3.63
CA VAL A 133 12.40 10.24 -3.19
C VAL A 133 13.55 11.23 -3.30
N ASP A 134 14.75 10.85 -2.91
CA ASP A 134 15.95 11.67 -3.05
C ASP A 134 16.21 12.06 -4.51
N GLU A 135 16.11 11.11 -5.45
CA GLU A 135 16.22 11.38 -6.88
C GLU A 135 15.13 12.32 -7.40
N LEU A 136 13.89 12.21 -6.92
CA LEU A 136 12.76 13.05 -7.34
C LEU A 136 12.80 14.45 -6.76
N THR A 137 13.44 14.63 -5.61
CA THR A 137 13.48 15.91 -4.88
C THR A 137 14.82 16.61 -4.91
N ASP A 138 15.82 15.98 -5.55
CA ASP A 138 17.21 16.43 -5.58
C ASP A 138 17.78 16.65 -4.16
N THR A 139 17.52 15.69 -3.29
CA THR A 139 17.96 15.69 -1.89
C THR A 139 18.78 14.44 -1.57
N THR A 140 19.42 14.42 -0.42
CA THR A 140 20.14 13.24 0.11
C THR A 140 19.65 12.91 1.51
N SER A 141 19.14 11.70 1.69
CA SER A 141 18.69 11.21 2.98
C SER A 141 19.82 10.49 3.73
N ASP A 142 19.74 10.52 5.07
CA ASP A 142 20.63 9.76 5.94
C ASP A 142 19.97 8.39 6.23
N GLY A 143 20.46 7.34 5.56
CA GLY A 143 19.94 5.99 5.72
C GLY A 143 19.99 5.45 7.16
N ASN A 144 20.95 5.91 7.99
CA ASN A 144 20.99 5.49 9.39
C ASN A 144 19.85 6.13 10.21
N LYS A 145 19.51 7.37 9.92
CA LYS A 145 18.35 8.04 10.55
C LYS A 145 17.05 7.41 10.10
N GLU A 146 16.94 7.06 8.81
CA GLU A 146 15.77 6.40 8.26
C GLU A 146 15.54 5.03 8.93
N CYS A 147 16.56 4.18 8.99
CA CYS A 147 16.46 2.88 9.67
C CYS A 147 16.11 3.00 11.15
N LYS A 148 16.69 3.97 11.87
CA LYS A 148 16.33 4.23 13.27
C LYS A 148 14.90 4.73 13.43
N GLY A 149 14.48 5.65 12.56
CA GLY A 149 13.11 6.17 12.54
C GLY A 149 12.09 5.07 12.30
N GLN A 150 12.36 4.21 11.33
CA GLN A 150 11.51 3.06 11.00
C GLN A 150 11.40 2.08 12.18
N GLY A 151 12.52 1.77 12.84
CA GLY A 151 12.53 0.91 14.03
C GLY A 151 11.69 1.48 15.18
N ILE A 152 11.87 2.77 15.50
CA ILE A 152 11.10 3.45 16.57
C ILE A 152 9.61 3.50 16.21
N ALA A 153 9.27 3.80 14.95
CA ALA A 153 7.89 3.84 14.50
C ALA A 153 7.20 2.48 14.62
N ASN A 154 7.90 1.39 14.26
CA ASN A 154 7.36 0.03 14.36
C ASN A 154 7.19 -0.43 15.81
N ILE A 155 8.11 -0.06 16.72
CA ILE A 155 7.93 -0.30 18.16
C ILE A 155 6.68 0.45 18.66
N GLY A 156 6.56 1.72 18.30
CA GLY A 156 5.38 2.51 18.63
C GLY A 156 4.09 1.88 18.10
N ALA A 157 4.04 1.53 16.82
CA ALA A 157 2.89 0.89 16.21
C ALA A 157 2.51 -0.43 16.92
N GLY A 158 3.51 -1.26 17.24
CA GLY A 158 3.28 -2.53 17.96
C GLY A 158 2.68 -2.34 19.36
N LEU A 159 3.07 -1.28 20.09
CA LEU A 159 2.50 -0.95 21.40
C LEU A 159 1.03 -0.47 21.32
N PHE A 160 0.57 -0.05 20.15
CA PHE A 160 -0.83 0.29 19.88
C PHE A 160 -1.56 -0.81 19.10
N GLY A 161 -1.04 -2.03 19.08
CA GLY A 161 -1.67 -3.18 18.41
C GLY A 161 -1.55 -3.15 16.87
N GLY A 162 -0.75 -2.23 16.33
CA GLY A 162 -0.54 -2.11 14.89
C GLY A 162 0.43 -3.16 14.34
N MET A 163 0.29 -3.44 13.05
CA MET A 163 1.22 -4.29 12.31
C MET A 163 2.51 -3.54 11.96
N ALA A 164 3.58 -4.29 11.70
CA ALA A 164 4.80 -3.73 11.17
C ALA A 164 4.56 -3.06 9.80
N GLY A 165 5.09 -1.86 9.62
CA GLY A 165 4.98 -1.08 8.40
C GLY A 165 6.33 -0.63 7.86
N CYS A 166 6.33 -0.22 6.59
CA CYS A 166 7.49 0.36 5.91
C CYS A 166 7.07 1.50 4.97
N ALA A 167 8.04 2.24 4.46
CA ALA A 167 7.78 3.30 3.50
C ALA A 167 7.52 2.71 2.11
N MET A 168 6.32 2.90 1.58
CA MET A 168 5.94 2.41 0.26
C MET A 168 6.30 3.40 -0.85
N ILE A 169 6.87 2.89 -1.93
CA ILE A 169 7.32 3.67 -3.09
C ILE A 169 6.17 4.45 -3.72
N GLY A 170 5.05 3.79 -4.02
CA GLY A 170 3.92 4.38 -4.73
C GLY A 170 3.32 5.59 -4.00
N GLN A 171 3.01 5.43 -2.73
CA GLN A 171 2.44 6.49 -1.89
C GLN A 171 3.41 7.67 -1.70
N SER A 172 4.70 7.37 -1.52
CA SER A 172 5.73 8.40 -1.38
C SER A 172 5.88 9.23 -2.66
N ILE A 173 5.89 8.58 -3.82
CA ILE A 173 5.94 9.27 -5.12
C ILE A 173 4.70 10.16 -5.32
N ILE A 174 3.52 9.66 -5.01
CA ILE A 174 2.27 10.44 -5.12
C ILE A 174 2.34 11.67 -4.21
N ASN A 175 2.76 11.50 -2.97
CA ASN A 175 2.91 12.60 -2.01
C ASN A 175 3.87 13.67 -2.54
N VAL A 176 5.05 13.28 -3.03
CA VAL A 176 6.05 14.19 -3.60
C VAL A 176 5.51 14.90 -4.85
N LYS A 177 4.86 14.20 -5.77
CA LYS A 177 4.25 14.78 -6.98
C LYS A 177 3.11 15.74 -6.65
N SER A 178 2.40 15.52 -5.55
CA SER A 178 1.34 16.39 -5.05
C SER A 178 1.89 17.62 -4.28
N GLY A 179 3.20 17.77 -4.17
CA GLY A 179 3.85 18.92 -3.53
C GLY A 179 4.28 18.70 -2.09
N GLY A 180 4.07 17.51 -1.53
CA GLY A 180 4.55 17.15 -0.19
C GLY A 180 6.09 17.18 -0.12
N ARG A 181 6.65 17.92 0.84
CA ARG A 181 8.10 18.11 0.98
C ARG A 181 8.61 17.92 2.41
N GLY A 182 7.75 17.71 3.36
CA GLY A 182 8.16 17.69 4.76
C GLY A 182 7.44 16.62 5.58
N ARG A 183 7.96 16.40 6.77
CA ARG A 183 7.39 15.46 7.75
C ARG A 183 5.94 15.74 8.12
N LEU A 184 5.51 17.01 8.02
CA LEU A 184 4.14 17.42 8.27
C LEU A 184 3.17 16.76 7.28
N SER A 185 3.58 16.60 6.01
CA SER A 185 2.75 15.94 4.99
C SER A 185 2.43 14.49 5.36
N THR A 186 3.43 13.72 5.78
CA THR A 186 3.25 12.32 6.19
C THR A 186 2.51 12.19 7.52
N PHE A 187 2.75 13.12 8.45
CA PHE A 187 2.01 13.17 9.72
C PHE A 187 0.53 13.42 9.50
N ILE A 188 0.18 14.42 8.67
CA ILE A 188 -1.22 14.72 8.33
C ILE A 188 -1.86 13.54 7.60
N ALA A 189 -1.15 12.87 6.69
CA ALA A 189 -1.65 11.67 6.02
C ALA A 189 -2.03 10.57 7.02
N GLY A 190 -1.16 10.30 8.00
CA GLY A 190 -1.44 9.34 9.07
C GLY A 190 -2.63 9.76 9.95
N LEU A 191 -2.71 11.03 10.31
CA LEU A 191 -3.82 11.57 11.10
C LEU A 191 -5.16 11.45 10.35
N VAL A 192 -5.18 11.83 9.08
CA VAL A 192 -6.38 11.72 8.23
C VAL A 192 -6.78 10.25 8.08
N LEU A 193 -5.82 9.34 7.93
CA LEU A 193 -6.12 7.91 7.85
C LEU A 193 -6.81 7.41 9.13
N ILE A 194 -6.30 7.78 10.31
CA ILE A 194 -6.92 7.41 11.60
C ILE A 194 -8.34 7.98 11.69
N ILE A 195 -8.52 9.25 11.32
CA ILE A 195 -9.85 9.90 11.31
C ILE A 195 -10.79 9.15 10.36
N MET A 196 -10.34 8.80 9.17
CA MET A 196 -11.17 8.07 8.22
C MET A 196 -11.57 6.69 8.74
N VAL A 197 -10.64 5.95 9.32
CA VAL A 197 -10.93 4.60 9.81
C VAL A 197 -11.86 4.62 11.01
N VAL A 198 -11.69 5.58 11.95
CA VAL A 198 -12.48 5.62 13.21
C VAL A 198 -13.84 6.32 13.04
N PHE A 199 -13.92 7.36 12.20
CA PHE A 199 -15.13 8.17 12.10
C PHE A 199 -15.94 7.96 10.83
N LEU A 200 -15.32 7.40 9.78
CA LEU A 200 -15.97 7.09 8.50
C LEU A 200 -16.06 5.57 8.26
N ASP A 201 -16.04 4.79 9.31
CA ASP A 201 -16.12 3.33 9.25
C ASP A 201 -17.32 2.87 8.40
N ASP A 202 -18.52 3.39 8.65
CA ASP A 202 -19.73 3.09 7.89
C ASP A 202 -19.59 3.35 6.38
N TRP A 203 -18.78 4.32 5.98
CA TRP A 203 -18.54 4.65 4.57
C TRP A 203 -17.45 3.79 3.97
N VAL A 204 -16.40 3.53 4.74
CA VAL A 204 -15.27 2.71 4.31
C VAL A 204 -15.68 1.25 4.19
N SER A 205 -16.50 0.75 5.09
CA SER A 205 -17.02 -0.63 5.05
C SER A 205 -17.89 -0.92 3.82
N GLN A 206 -18.52 0.10 3.22
CA GLN A 206 -19.33 -0.04 2.01
C GLN A 206 -18.52 -0.08 0.70
N ILE A 207 -17.21 0.14 0.76
CA ILE A 207 -16.35 0.10 -0.43
C ILE A 207 -16.35 -1.32 -1.02
N PRO A 208 -16.72 -1.48 -2.30
CA PRO A 208 -16.72 -2.79 -2.94
C PRO A 208 -15.30 -3.31 -3.15
N MET A 209 -15.06 -4.58 -2.83
CA MET A 209 -13.76 -5.23 -3.05
C MET A 209 -13.29 -5.13 -4.50
N ALA A 210 -14.21 -5.15 -5.46
CA ALA A 210 -13.91 -4.96 -6.89
C ALA A 210 -13.17 -3.63 -7.19
N ALA A 211 -13.49 -2.55 -6.47
CA ALA A 211 -12.80 -1.27 -6.63
C ALA A 211 -11.36 -1.34 -6.11
N LEU A 212 -11.15 -1.97 -4.95
CA LEU A 212 -9.82 -2.16 -4.37
C LEU A 212 -8.97 -3.08 -5.23
N VAL A 213 -9.54 -4.15 -5.76
CA VAL A 213 -8.86 -5.06 -6.70
C VAL A 213 -8.40 -4.30 -7.94
N ALA A 214 -9.22 -3.44 -8.53
CA ALA A 214 -8.82 -2.62 -9.68
C ALA A 214 -7.63 -1.70 -9.33
N VAL A 215 -7.65 -1.06 -8.17
CA VAL A 215 -6.55 -0.20 -7.69
C VAL A 215 -5.29 -1.03 -7.45
N MET A 216 -5.39 -2.20 -6.83
CA MET A 216 -4.23 -3.06 -6.54
C MET A 216 -3.62 -3.67 -7.79
N ILE A 217 -4.43 -4.00 -8.81
CA ILE A 217 -3.93 -4.40 -10.13
C ILE A 217 -3.13 -3.25 -10.76
N MET A 218 -3.63 -2.03 -10.72
CA MET A 218 -2.91 -0.85 -11.22
C MET A 218 -1.58 -0.65 -10.45
N VAL A 219 -1.60 -0.78 -9.13
CA VAL A 219 -0.38 -0.68 -8.28
C VAL A 219 0.63 -1.77 -8.67
N SER A 220 0.18 -3.01 -8.85
CA SER A 220 1.04 -4.12 -9.29
C SER A 220 1.71 -3.82 -10.63
N ILE A 221 0.94 -3.38 -11.63
CA ILE A 221 1.46 -3.02 -12.97
C ILE A 221 2.44 -1.85 -12.87
N GLY A 222 2.14 -0.86 -12.04
CA GLY A 222 2.99 0.33 -11.82
C GLY A 222 4.26 0.05 -11.03
N THR A 223 4.25 -0.95 -10.16
CA THR A 223 5.41 -1.36 -9.35
C THR A 223 6.36 -2.23 -10.15
N PHE A 224 5.85 -2.98 -11.13
CA PHE A 224 6.68 -3.87 -11.94
C PHE A 224 7.67 -3.09 -12.79
N SER A 225 8.96 -3.46 -12.70
CA SER A 225 10.04 -2.86 -13.49
C SER A 225 10.08 -3.46 -14.91
N TRP A 226 9.29 -2.89 -15.81
CA TRP A 226 9.19 -3.37 -17.21
C TRP A 226 10.51 -3.27 -17.99
N SER A 227 11.37 -2.31 -17.63
CA SER A 227 12.71 -2.17 -18.21
C SER A 227 13.60 -3.39 -17.95
N SER A 228 13.38 -4.10 -16.83
CA SER A 228 14.16 -5.30 -16.50
C SER A 228 13.99 -6.42 -17.51
N ILE A 229 12.83 -6.53 -18.17
CA ILE A 229 12.59 -7.53 -19.22
C ILE A 229 13.37 -7.18 -20.49
N THR A 230 13.41 -5.91 -20.84
CA THR A 230 14.17 -5.43 -22.01
C THR A 230 15.68 -5.57 -21.78
N ASP A 231 16.15 -5.29 -20.57
CA ASP A 231 17.57 -5.40 -20.20
C ASP A 231 18.06 -6.86 -20.19
N LEU A 232 17.20 -7.80 -19.74
CA LEU A 232 17.49 -9.25 -19.82
C LEU A 232 17.69 -9.73 -21.26
N ARG A 233 17.02 -9.10 -22.22
CA ARG A 233 17.12 -9.45 -23.64
C ARG A 233 18.38 -8.85 -24.30
N SER A 234 18.88 -7.74 -23.78
CA SER A 234 20.05 -7.03 -24.33
C SER A 234 21.38 -7.44 -23.70
N HIS A 235 21.38 -8.05 -22.51
CA HIS A 235 22.56 -8.50 -21.78
C HIS A 235 22.30 -9.92 -21.28
N PRO A 236 22.59 -10.95 -22.07
CA PRO A 236 22.50 -12.35 -21.68
C PRO A 236 23.53 -12.74 -20.62
#